data_133e9c6c122fa775c266ad9c45c8e3db
#
_entry.id   133e9c6c122fa775c266ad9c45c8e3db
#
_cell.length_a   1.000
_cell.length_b   1.000
_cell.length_c   1.000
_cell.angle_alpha   90.00
_cell.angle_beta   90.00
_cell.angle_gamma   90.00
#
_symmetry.space_group_name_H-M   'P 1'
#
loop_
_entity.id
_entity.type
_entity.pdbx_description
1 polymer ?
#
loop_
_entity_poly.entity_id
_entity_poly.type
_entity_poly.pdbx_seq_one_letter_code
_entity_poly.pdbx_strand_id
1 'polypeptide(L)'
;MIRKLTSDDAAELTALLVANRELHRPYVPDRREAFFEVESQRERLEAAEHLYGILDEGRLAGVVEISNVARGPFQSATLGYWVDDARRGRGLATRAVAAVVELAFGELGLHRLEAATLVDNVASQRVLEKNGFIRIGLAPWYLHIAGGWRDHLLYQRTAEE
;
A
#
# COMPACT_ATOMS: atom_id res chain seq x y z
N MET A 1 -13.88 -3.42 -2.94
CA MET A 1 -13.81 -4.41 -1.84
C MET A 1 -12.37 -4.90 -1.68
N ILE A 2 -11.95 -5.22 -0.46
CA ILE A 2 -10.64 -5.85 -0.21
C ILE A 2 -10.85 -7.27 0.35
N ARG A 3 -9.89 -8.16 0.11
CA ARG A 3 -9.78 -9.46 0.79
C ARG A 3 -8.32 -9.80 1.06
N LYS A 4 -8.07 -10.58 2.10
CA LYS A 4 -6.72 -11.08 2.37
C LYS A 4 -6.24 -11.92 1.19
N LEU A 5 -5.01 -11.69 0.76
CA LEU A 5 -4.34 -12.51 -0.26
C LEU A 5 -3.74 -13.76 0.37
N THR A 6 -3.70 -14.82 -0.39
CA THR A 6 -3.06 -16.10 -0.04
C THR A 6 -2.07 -16.52 -1.11
N SER A 7 -1.29 -17.58 -0.87
CA SER A 7 -0.36 -18.12 -1.86
C SER A 7 -1.03 -18.53 -3.19
N ASP A 8 -2.33 -18.82 -3.18
CA ASP A 8 -3.10 -19.14 -4.40
C ASP A 8 -3.26 -17.94 -5.34
N ASP A 9 -3.10 -16.71 -4.81
CA ASP A 9 -3.17 -15.48 -5.59
C ASP A 9 -1.87 -15.13 -6.31
N ALA A 10 -0.79 -15.88 -6.08
CA ALA A 10 0.54 -15.53 -6.56
C ALA A 10 0.62 -15.34 -8.07
N ALA A 11 -0.03 -16.18 -8.87
CA ALA A 11 -0.02 -16.06 -10.32
C ALA A 11 -0.74 -14.80 -10.82
N GLU A 12 -1.94 -14.50 -10.28
CA GLU A 12 -2.71 -13.30 -10.66
C GLU A 12 -1.99 -12.03 -10.21
N LEU A 13 -1.44 -12.02 -8.98
CA LEU A 13 -0.66 -10.89 -8.48
C LEU A 13 0.59 -10.64 -9.32
N THR A 14 1.32 -11.69 -9.68
CA THR A 14 2.52 -11.58 -10.52
C THR A 14 2.20 -11.00 -11.89
N ALA A 15 1.14 -11.49 -12.54
CA ALA A 15 0.69 -10.95 -13.82
C ALA A 15 0.36 -9.47 -13.74
N LEU A 16 -0.29 -9.03 -12.66
CA LEU A 16 -0.64 -7.63 -12.43
C LEU A 16 0.60 -6.77 -12.17
N LEU A 17 1.56 -7.26 -11.39
CA LEU A 17 2.85 -6.59 -11.15
C LEU A 17 3.65 -6.41 -12.44
N VAL A 18 3.71 -7.43 -13.27
CA VAL A 18 4.40 -7.37 -14.58
C VAL A 18 3.73 -6.36 -15.50
N ALA A 19 2.40 -6.37 -15.58
CA ALA A 19 1.64 -5.44 -16.43
C ALA A 19 1.85 -3.97 -16.03
N ASN A 20 2.05 -3.69 -14.74
CA ASN A 20 2.23 -2.34 -14.21
C ASN A 20 3.70 -1.95 -13.98
N ARG A 21 4.66 -2.82 -14.27
CA ARG A 21 6.07 -2.65 -13.91
C ARG A 21 6.63 -1.31 -14.34
N GLU A 22 6.49 -0.95 -15.61
CA GLU A 22 7.07 0.29 -16.16
C GLU A 22 6.33 1.53 -15.67
N LEU A 23 5.01 1.48 -15.55
CA LEU A 23 4.19 2.60 -15.10
C LEU A 23 4.41 2.91 -13.62
N HIS A 24 4.67 1.90 -12.79
CA HIS A 24 4.91 2.06 -11.36
C HIS A 24 6.37 2.36 -11.01
N ARG A 25 7.31 2.12 -11.93
CA ARG A 25 8.75 2.31 -11.70
C ARG A 25 9.11 3.65 -11.02
N PRO A 26 8.55 4.81 -11.42
CA PRO A 26 8.86 6.09 -10.78
C PRO A 26 8.43 6.20 -9.32
N TYR A 27 7.55 5.31 -8.84
CA TYR A 27 6.88 5.42 -7.55
C TYR A 27 7.26 4.33 -6.56
N VAL A 28 8.00 3.31 -6.98
CA VAL A 28 8.30 2.12 -6.17
C VAL A 28 9.81 1.92 -6.01
N PRO A 29 10.25 1.19 -4.97
CA PRO A 29 11.64 0.77 -4.84
C PRO A 29 12.09 -0.05 -6.06
N ASP A 30 13.39 0.04 -6.38
CA ASP A 30 13.98 -0.84 -7.37
C ASP A 30 13.87 -2.31 -6.93
N ARG A 31 13.42 -3.15 -7.86
CA ARG A 31 13.20 -4.59 -7.60
C ARG A 31 14.11 -5.43 -8.48
N ARG A 32 14.60 -6.54 -7.92
CA ARG A 32 15.30 -7.58 -8.69
C ARG A 32 14.31 -8.27 -9.65
N GLU A 33 14.81 -8.83 -10.75
CA GLU A 33 13.97 -9.58 -11.70
C GLU A 33 13.13 -10.68 -11.02
N ALA A 34 13.72 -11.40 -10.05
CA ALA A 34 13.03 -12.43 -9.29
C ALA A 34 11.76 -11.96 -8.58
N PHE A 35 11.66 -10.68 -8.23
CA PHE A 35 10.42 -10.12 -7.63
C PHE A 35 9.20 -10.30 -8.54
N PHE A 36 9.41 -10.34 -9.85
CA PHE A 36 8.37 -10.50 -10.86
C PHE A 36 8.13 -11.97 -11.26
N GLU A 37 8.57 -12.91 -10.45
CA GLU A 37 8.34 -14.35 -10.62
C GLU A 37 7.26 -14.84 -9.65
N VAL A 38 6.44 -15.80 -10.11
CA VAL A 38 5.32 -16.34 -9.33
C VAL A 38 5.77 -16.89 -7.98
N GLU A 39 6.89 -17.63 -7.95
CA GLU A 39 7.37 -18.26 -6.71
C GLU A 39 7.78 -17.19 -5.67
N SER A 40 8.46 -16.12 -6.07
CA SER A 40 8.79 -15.02 -5.16
C SER A 40 7.56 -14.35 -4.58
N GLN A 41 6.51 -14.17 -5.38
CA GLN A 41 5.25 -13.63 -4.89
C GLN A 41 4.51 -14.62 -3.99
N ARG A 42 4.61 -15.93 -4.25
CA ARG A 42 4.06 -16.97 -3.37
C ARG A 42 4.70 -16.90 -1.97
N GLU A 43 6.03 -16.88 -1.91
CA GLU A 43 6.78 -16.75 -0.65
C GLU A 43 6.42 -15.45 0.09
N ARG A 44 6.29 -14.35 -0.63
CA ARG A 44 5.86 -13.06 -0.06
C ARG A 44 4.47 -13.13 0.54
N LEU A 45 3.53 -13.75 -0.16
CA LEU A 45 2.15 -13.92 0.32
C LEU A 45 2.06 -14.83 1.55
N GLU A 46 2.88 -15.87 1.62
CA GLU A 46 2.97 -16.77 2.77
C GLU A 46 3.56 -16.05 4.01
N ALA A 47 4.51 -15.15 3.81
CA ALA A 47 5.17 -14.40 4.88
C ALA A 47 4.37 -13.17 5.35
N ALA A 48 3.49 -12.62 4.52
CA ALA A 48 2.78 -11.39 4.82
C ALA A 48 1.60 -11.62 5.77
N GLU A 49 1.55 -10.86 6.87
CA GLU A 49 0.44 -10.93 7.82
C GLU A 49 -0.79 -10.14 7.34
N HIS A 50 -0.57 -8.96 6.76
CA HIS A 50 -1.62 -7.99 6.44
C HIS A 50 -1.49 -7.46 5.02
N LEU A 51 -1.56 -8.35 4.04
CA LEU A 51 -1.53 -8.04 2.61
C LEU A 51 -2.89 -8.38 2.00
N TYR A 52 -3.57 -7.36 1.46
CA TYR A 52 -4.92 -7.48 0.93
C TYR A 52 -4.96 -7.12 -0.55
N GLY A 53 -5.72 -7.87 -1.31
CA GLY A 53 -6.04 -7.56 -2.69
C GLY A 53 -7.19 -6.56 -2.78
N ILE A 54 -7.03 -5.56 -3.62
CA ILE A 54 -8.09 -4.64 -4.02
C ILE A 54 -8.83 -5.29 -5.19
N LEU A 55 -10.13 -5.53 -5.03
CA LEU A 55 -10.93 -6.20 -6.05
C LEU A 55 -11.84 -5.21 -6.78
N ASP A 56 -11.86 -5.33 -8.09
CA ASP A 56 -12.79 -4.66 -9.00
C ASP A 56 -13.50 -5.72 -9.83
N GLU A 57 -14.84 -5.76 -9.75
CA GLU A 57 -15.66 -6.79 -10.42
C GLU A 57 -15.18 -8.23 -10.14
N GLY A 58 -14.74 -8.50 -8.93
CA GLY A 58 -14.26 -9.82 -8.50
C GLY A 58 -12.84 -10.19 -8.93
N ARG A 59 -12.14 -9.34 -9.67
CA ARG A 59 -10.76 -9.55 -10.12
C ARG A 59 -9.78 -8.66 -9.35
N LEU A 60 -8.55 -9.14 -9.21
CA LEU A 60 -7.49 -8.38 -8.58
C LEU A 60 -7.17 -7.11 -9.39
N ALA A 61 -7.22 -5.97 -8.73
CA ALA A 61 -7.02 -4.64 -9.32
C ALA A 61 -5.93 -3.82 -8.60
N GLY A 62 -5.31 -4.38 -7.59
CA GLY A 62 -4.27 -3.72 -6.81
C GLY A 62 -4.05 -4.39 -5.47
N VAL A 63 -3.24 -3.76 -4.65
CA VAL A 63 -2.85 -4.26 -3.33
C VAL A 63 -2.89 -3.13 -2.32
N VAL A 64 -3.29 -3.45 -1.10
CA VAL A 64 -3.12 -2.60 0.09
C VAL A 64 -2.50 -3.42 1.21
N GLU A 65 -1.51 -2.86 1.89
CA GLU A 65 -0.70 -3.55 2.90
C GLU A 65 -0.59 -2.72 4.16
N ILE A 66 -0.69 -3.39 5.32
CA ILE A 66 -0.27 -2.86 6.62
C ILE A 66 1.03 -3.57 6.98
N SER A 67 2.08 -2.80 7.19
CA SER A 67 3.41 -3.29 7.53
C SER A 67 4.00 -2.54 8.72
N ASN A 68 5.18 -2.98 9.19
CA ASN A 68 5.90 -2.33 10.30
C ASN A 68 5.02 -2.11 11.55
N VAL A 69 4.25 -3.14 11.92
CA VAL A 69 3.36 -3.07 13.09
C VAL A 69 4.20 -2.97 14.37
N ALA A 70 4.08 -1.84 15.06
CA ALA A 70 4.71 -1.59 16.35
C ALA A 70 3.64 -1.58 17.43
N ARG A 71 3.78 -2.45 18.43
CA ARG A 71 2.89 -2.55 19.58
C ARG A 71 3.40 -1.70 20.76
N GLY A 72 2.97 -1.99 21.96
CA GLY A 72 3.30 -1.23 23.16
C GLY A 72 2.66 0.16 23.14
N PRO A 73 3.34 1.19 23.61
CA PRO A 73 2.77 2.54 23.69
C PRO A 73 2.57 3.22 22.33
N PHE A 74 3.16 2.68 21.26
CA PHE A 74 3.05 3.29 19.93
C PHE A 74 1.81 2.84 19.16
N GLN A 75 1.45 1.55 19.18
CA GLN A 75 0.29 0.97 18.47
C GLN A 75 0.12 1.54 17.07
N SER A 76 1.18 1.51 16.27
CA SER A 76 1.27 2.15 14.98
C SER A 76 1.72 1.18 13.89
N ALA A 77 1.32 1.43 12.65
CA ALA A 77 1.77 0.69 11.49
C ALA A 77 1.89 1.59 10.26
N THR A 78 2.51 1.07 9.21
CA THR A 78 2.67 1.73 7.91
C THR A 78 1.64 1.19 6.94
N LEU A 79 0.98 2.09 6.23
CA LEU A 79 0.07 1.80 5.13
C LEU A 79 0.76 2.00 3.79
N GLY A 80 0.68 1.00 2.92
CA GLY A 80 1.10 1.08 1.52
C GLY A 80 0.01 0.55 0.59
N TYR A 81 -0.09 1.08 -0.63
CA TYR A 81 -1.05 0.61 -1.62
C TYR A 81 -0.66 1.01 -3.04
N TRP A 82 -1.19 0.26 -4.00
CA TRP A 82 -1.15 0.60 -5.41
C TRP A 82 -2.35 -0.01 -6.14
N VAL A 83 -2.73 0.58 -7.26
CA VAL A 83 -3.84 0.14 -8.11
C VAL A 83 -3.34 -0.04 -9.53
N ASP A 84 -3.89 -1.03 -10.23
CA ASP A 84 -3.69 -1.26 -11.65
C ASP A 84 -3.98 0.01 -12.45
N ASP A 85 -3.02 0.42 -13.26
CA ASP A 85 -3.12 1.65 -14.06
C ASP A 85 -4.34 1.63 -15.00
N ALA A 86 -4.66 0.47 -15.56
CA ALA A 86 -5.84 0.29 -16.40
C ALA A 86 -7.18 0.52 -15.68
N ARG A 87 -7.16 0.58 -14.34
CA ARG A 87 -8.35 0.74 -13.50
C ARG A 87 -8.35 2.02 -12.67
N ARG A 88 -7.49 2.98 -13.03
CA ARG A 88 -7.44 4.30 -12.40
C ARG A 88 -8.75 5.07 -12.54
N GLY A 89 -8.97 6.04 -11.66
CA GLY A 89 -10.12 6.94 -11.70
C GLY A 89 -11.45 6.33 -11.26
N ARG A 90 -11.45 5.10 -10.73
CA ARG A 90 -12.65 4.40 -10.25
C ARG A 90 -12.84 4.48 -8.72
N GLY A 91 -12.00 5.23 -8.02
CA GLY A 91 -12.02 5.35 -6.56
C GLY A 91 -11.59 4.08 -5.80
N LEU A 92 -10.94 3.14 -6.46
CA LEU A 92 -10.53 1.85 -5.86
C LEU A 92 -9.56 2.06 -4.69
N ALA A 93 -8.53 2.88 -4.86
CA ALA A 93 -7.58 3.17 -3.80
C ALA A 93 -8.25 3.83 -2.60
N THR A 94 -9.13 4.81 -2.82
CA THR A 94 -9.85 5.49 -1.74
C THR A 94 -10.71 4.53 -0.92
N ARG A 95 -11.46 3.64 -1.59
CA ARG A 95 -12.28 2.63 -0.89
C ARG A 95 -11.44 1.57 -0.18
N ALA A 96 -10.33 1.15 -0.78
CA ALA A 96 -9.43 0.17 -0.18
C ALA A 96 -8.76 0.72 1.08
N VAL A 97 -8.29 1.97 1.04
CA VAL A 97 -7.71 2.64 2.21
C VAL A 97 -8.75 2.80 3.31
N ALA A 98 -10.00 3.19 2.99
CA ALA A 98 -11.07 3.26 3.97
C ALA A 98 -11.29 1.91 4.69
N ALA A 99 -11.39 0.82 3.93
CA ALA A 99 -11.60 -0.50 4.49
C ALA A 99 -10.42 -0.97 5.37
N VAL A 100 -9.19 -0.69 4.97
CA VAL A 100 -8.00 -1.04 5.76
C VAL A 100 -7.89 -0.19 7.02
N VAL A 101 -8.28 1.07 6.99
CA VAL A 101 -8.34 1.92 8.20
C VAL A 101 -9.31 1.34 9.23
N GLU A 102 -10.51 0.93 8.80
CA GLU A 102 -11.48 0.28 9.68
C GLU A 102 -10.93 -1.02 10.30
N LEU A 103 -10.29 -1.85 9.48
CA LEU A 103 -9.63 -3.07 9.94
C LEU A 103 -8.49 -2.79 10.93
N ALA A 104 -7.65 -1.82 10.64
CA ALA A 104 -6.50 -1.47 11.47
C ALA A 104 -6.91 -0.98 12.86
N PHE A 105 -7.90 -0.10 12.93
CA PHE A 105 -8.35 0.46 14.21
C PHE A 105 -9.33 -0.46 14.94
N GLY A 106 -10.14 -1.23 14.21
CA GLY A 106 -11.08 -2.20 14.77
C GLY A 106 -10.43 -3.53 15.15
N GLU A 107 -10.18 -4.38 14.17
CA GLU A 107 -9.71 -5.76 14.41
C GLU A 107 -8.28 -5.82 14.95
N LEU A 108 -7.37 -4.98 14.41
CA LEU A 108 -5.97 -4.99 14.82
C LEU A 108 -5.72 -4.15 16.07
N GLY A 109 -6.66 -3.32 16.51
CA GLY A 109 -6.57 -2.48 17.69
C GLY A 109 -5.41 -1.47 17.62
N LEU A 110 -5.04 -1.03 16.43
CA LEU A 110 -4.01 -0.01 16.27
C LEU A 110 -4.58 1.37 16.61
N HIS A 111 -3.71 2.24 17.10
CA HIS A 111 -4.04 3.65 17.37
C HIS A 111 -3.70 4.58 16.21
N ARG A 112 -2.67 4.22 15.41
CA ARG A 112 -2.11 5.09 14.38
C ARG A 112 -1.77 4.34 13.10
N LEU A 113 -2.07 4.92 11.96
CA LEU A 113 -1.50 4.55 10.67
C LEU A 113 -0.68 5.71 10.11
N GLU A 114 0.48 5.38 9.56
CA GLU A 114 1.33 6.30 8.81
C GLU A 114 1.38 5.88 7.34
N ALA A 115 1.41 6.86 6.45
CA ALA A 115 1.64 6.65 5.03
C ALA A 115 2.58 7.74 4.50
N ALA A 116 3.41 7.38 3.53
CA ALA A 116 4.34 8.31 2.89
C ALA A 116 4.07 8.36 1.39
N THR A 117 4.17 9.54 0.79
CA THR A 117 4.06 9.74 -0.65
C THR A 117 5.28 10.49 -1.18
N LEU A 118 5.67 10.22 -2.42
CA LEU A 118 6.54 11.14 -3.14
C LEU A 118 5.93 12.54 -3.17
N VAL A 119 6.76 13.56 -3.14
CA VAL A 119 6.31 14.98 -3.08
C VAL A 119 5.41 15.37 -4.26
N ASP A 120 5.63 14.77 -5.42
CA ASP A 120 4.88 15.01 -6.65
C ASP A 120 3.73 14.01 -6.89
N ASN A 121 3.55 13.01 -6.01
CA ASN A 121 2.46 12.05 -6.13
C ASN A 121 1.14 12.59 -5.56
N VAL A 122 0.57 13.58 -6.26
CA VAL A 122 -0.66 14.26 -5.86
C VAL A 122 -1.86 13.31 -5.79
N ALA A 123 -1.91 12.30 -6.67
CA ALA A 123 -2.99 11.32 -6.66
C ALA A 123 -3.05 10.54 -5.34
N SER A 124 -1.91 10.06 -4.84
CA SER A 124 -1.83 9.37 -3.55
C SER A 124 -2.14 10.29 -2.36
N GLN A 125 -1.66 11.53 -2.40
CA GLN A 125 -1.97 12.53 -1.37
C GLN A 125 -3.48 12.74 -1.23
N ARG A 126 -4.20 12.88 -2.34
CA ARG A 126 -5.66 13.01 -2.36
C ARG A 126 -6.40 11.80 -1.80
N VAL A 127 -5.90 10.58 -2.07
CA VAL A 127 -6.45 9.35 -1.49
C VAL A 127 -6.35 9.38 0.02
N LEU A 128 -5.18 9.75 0.55
CA LEU A 128 -4.94 9.84 1.99
C LEU A 128 -5.81 10.92 2.65
N GLU A 129 -5.85 12.11 2.09
CA GLU A 129 -6.66 13.24 2.60
C GLU A 129 -8.14 12.91 2.64
N LYS A 130 -8.69 12.26 1.60
CA LYS A 130 -10.08 11.80 1.55
C LYS A 130 -10.39 10.75 2.64
N ASN A 131 -9.38 10.05 3.13
CA ASN A 131 -9.50 9.08 4.20
C ASN A 131 -9.12 9.64 5.57
N GLY A 132 -9.08 10.96 5.73
CA GLY A 132 -8.84 11.62 7.01
C GLY A 132 -7.40 11.57 7.50
N PHE A 133 -6.45 11.22 6.63
CA PHE A 133 -5.04 11.38 6.96
C PHE A 133 -4.64 12.85 6.90
N ILE A 134 -3.88 13.29 7.88
CA ILE A 134 -3.32 14.63 7.95
C ILE A 134 -1.83 14.58 7.60
N ARG A 135 -1.35 15.58 6.88
CA ARG A 135 0.07 15.75 6.60
C ARG A 135 0.79 16.21 7.86
N ILE A 136 1.83 15.48 8.27
CA ILE A 136 2.61 15.77 9.47
C ILE A 136 3.99 16.35 9.16
N GLY A 137 4.48 16.22 7.95
CA GLY A 137 5.76 16.82 7.60
C GLY A 137 6.37 16.33 6.29
N LEU A 138 7.55 16.86 6.01
CA LEU A 138 8.45 16.44 4.94
C LEU A 138 9.59 15.63 5.54
N ALA A 139 9.85 14.45 4.99
CA ALA A 139 11.02 13.63 5.32
C ALA A 139 12.00 13.66 4.15
N PRO A 140 13.11 14.43 4.24
CA PRO A 140 14.12 14.43 3.20
C PRO A 140 14.83 13.08 3.10
N TRP A 141 15.15 12.65 1.87
CA TRP A 141 15.94 11.45 1.62
C TRP A 141 15.39 10.19 2.32
N TYR A 142 14.08 10.03 2.29
CA TYR A 142 13.34 9.09 3.14
C TYR A 142 13.42 7.65 2.64
N LEU A 143 13.12 7.41 1.37
CA LEU A 143 13.13 6.08 0.75
C LEU A 143 13.91 6.10 -0.56
N HIS A 144 14.56 4.96 -0.85
CA HIS A 144 15.23 4.73 -2.12
C HIS A 144 14.24 4.30 -3.18
N ILE A 145 13.87 5.21 -4.07
CA ILE A 145 12.86 5.03 -5.11
C ILE A 145 13.46 5.39 -6.46
N ALA A 146 13.25 4.55 -7.47
CA ALA A 146 13.67 4.80 -8.84
C ALA A 146 15.14 5.27 -8.94
N GLY A 147 16.04 4.51 -8.34
CA GLY A 147 17.49 4.71 -8.41
C GLY A 147 18.06 5.81 -7.53
N GLY A 148 17.31 6.37 -6.58
CA GLY A 148 17.82 7.39 -5.66
C GLY A 148 17.00 7.58 -4.38
N TRP A 149 17.61 8.18 -3.38
CA TRP A 149 16.91 8.62 -2.19
C TRP A 149 16.00 9.79 -2.53
N ARG A 150 14.74 9.71 -2.12
CA ARG A 150 13.69 10.68 -2.46
C ARG A 150 13.04 11.24 -1.21
N ASP A 151 12.71 12.53 -1.27
CA ASP A 151 11.91 13.20 -0.28
C ASP A 151 10.47 12.68 -0.32
N HIS A 152 9.87 12.52 0.85
CA HIS A 152 8.48 12.09 1.00
C HIS A 152 7.70 13.04 1.88
N LEU A 153 6.42 13.18 1.58
CA LEU A 153 5.45 13.76 2.50
C LEU A 153 4.93 12.67 3.41
N LEU A 154 4.95 12.92 4.71
CA LEU A 154 4.43 12.00 5.72
C LEU A 154 3.03 12.39 6.11
N TYR A 155 2.15 11.40 6.16
CA TYR A 155 0.77 11.50 6.57
C TYR A 155 0.50 10.53 7.71
N GLN A 156 -0.41 10.90 8.60
CA GLN A 156 -0.93 10.00 9.63
C GLN A 156 -2.43 10.12 9.80
N ARG A 157 -3.02 9.06 10.29
CA ARG A 157 -4.36 9.03 10.83
C ARG A 157 -4.34 8.29 12.16
N THR A 158 -5.00 8.84 13.19
CA THR A 158 -5.18 8.19 14.50
C THR A 158 -6.61 7.70 14.65
N ALA A 159 -6.81 6.66 15.45
CA ALA A 159 -8.14 6.25 15.87
C ALA A 159 -8.77 7.38 16.71
N GLU A 160 -10.09 7.53 16.58
CA GLU A 160 -10.86 8.38 17.48
C GLU A 160 -10.93 7.70 18.86
N GLU A 161 -10.84 8.49 19.94
CA GLU A 161 -11.03 8.01 21.31
C GLU A 161 -12.51 7.84 21.66
#